data_7584e5baf0727ba3b41a6d0455b200fe
#
_entry.id   7584e5baf0727ba3b41a6d0455b200fe
#
_cell.length_a   1.000
_cell.length_b   1.000
_cell.length_c   1.000
_cell.angle_alpha   90.00
_cell.angle_beta   90.00
_cell.angle_gamma   90.00
#
_symmetry.space_group_name_H-M   'P 1'
#
loop_
_entity.id
_entity.type
_entity.pdbx_description
1 polymer ?
#
loop_
_entity_poly.entity_id
_entity_poly.type
_entity_poly.pdbx_seq_one_letter_code
_entity_poly.pdbx_strand_id
1 'polypeptide(L)'
;MLTLSCSTKTWKLTEPYQKGTLFSHPENIPAMKILITAILVLFGMNSTAQIKGILQKANQTLGISEAKGSEKEDMIAGLKEALIIGVQKGSSVLSKEDGFFKNELLKILLPPEAEKVEKTLRNLGLGNQVDEAILSMNRGAEDACKEAAGIFVDAVKSMNVGDVVSIIKGADTAGTQYLRNATTLSLTNKFRPVIENSLNKVNATKQWSTIINAYNKVSLKKINPDLAAYVTEKAVGGIFFQIGEEERKIRRDPLARTSTLLQRVFGNNAKK
;
A
#
# COMPACT_ATOMS: atom_id res chain seq x y z
N MET A 1 -12.76 39.66 50.63
CA MET A 1 -13.15 38.85 51.77
C MET A 1 -14.28 37.94 51.33
N LEU A 2 -13.95 36.72 50.98
CA LEU A 2 -14.85 35.56 50.93
C LEU A 2 -14.02 34.36 50.47
N THR A 3 -13.87 33.41 51.35
CA THR A 3 -13.04 32.23 51.32
C THR A 3 -13.69 31.12 50.52
N LEU A 4 -12.92 30.47 49.64
CA LEU A 4 -13.32 29.25 48.94
C LEU A 4 -12.80 28.01 49.68
N SER A 5 -13.74 27.17 50.09
CA SER A 5 -13.50 25.87 50.71
C SER A 5 -13.29 24.79 49.67
N CYS A 6 -12.15 24.11 49.78
CA CYS A 6 -11.78 22.91 49.03
C CYS A 6 -12.41 21.66 49.70
N SER A 7 -13.18 20.87 48.98
CA SER A 7 -13.69 19.57 49.47
C SER A 7 -13.13 18.43 48.66
N THR A 8 -12.17 17.74 49.23
CA THR A 8 -11.63 16.43 48.77
C THR A 8 -12.58 15.31 49.19
N LYS A 9 -13.08 14.53 48.23
CA LYS A 9 -13.78 13.25 48.51
C LYS A 9 -12.85 12.09 48.20
N THR A 10 -12.36 11.50 49.26
CA THR A 10 -11.72 10.20 49.30
C THR A 10 -12.77 9.07 49.31
N TRP A 11 -12.64 8.10 48.40
CA TRP A 11 -13.41 6.87 48.45
C TRP A 11 -12.59 5.81 49.17
N LYS A 12 -13.10 5.34 50.33
CA LYS A 12 -12.58 4.22 51.10
C LYS A 12 -13.18 2.91 50.55
N LEU A 13 -12.30 1.95 50.32
CA LEU A 13 -12.61 0.56 50.15
C LEU A 13 -13.05 -0.03 51.49
N THR A 14 -14.19 -0.72 51.51
CA THR A 14 -14.55 -1.64 52.60
C THR A 14 -15.09 -2.91 51.96
N GLU A 15 -14.31 -4.00 52.14
CA GLU A 15 -14.83 -5.35 52.04
C GLU A 15 -15.76 -5.69 53.23
N PRO A 16 -16.61 -6.71 53.09
CA PRO A 16 -16.34 -7.88 53.90
C PRO A 16 -16.48 -9.22 53.18
N TYR A 17 -15.54 -10.03 53.50
CA TYR A 17 -15.43 -11.48 53.45
C TYR A 17 -16.63 -12.21 54.07
N GLN A 18 -17.25 -13.15 53.32
CA GLN A 18 -18.02 -14.25 53.95
C GLN A 18 -17.63 -15.61 53.35
N LYS A 19 -17.25 -16.51 54.26
CA LYS A 19 -16.96 -17.93 54.09
C LYS A 19 -18.22 -18.78 53.94
N GLY A 20 -18.04 -19.87 53.19
CA GLY A 20 -18.76 -21.14 53.33
C GLY A 20 -19.68 -21.43 52.17
N THR A 21 -19.48 -22.48 51.40
CA THR A 21 -19.58 -23.91 51.77
C THR A 21 -19.03 -24.74 50.60
N LEU A 22 -18.41 -25.86 50.95
CA LEU A 22 -18.00 -26.95 50.05
C LEU A 22 -19.20 -27.50 49.26
N PHE A 23 -19.04 -27.71 47.97
CA PHE A 23 -19.63 -28.83 47.24
C PHE A 23 -18.63 -29.35 46.18
N SER A 24 -18.45 -30.64 46.25
CA SER A 24 -17.57 -31.54 45.53
C SER A 24 -17.80 -31.54 44.01
N HIS A 25 -16.66 -31.69 43.28
CA HIS A 25 -16.44 -32.24 41.92
C HIS A 25 -17.62 -32.88 41.15
N PRO A 26 -17.59 -32.87 39.78
CA PRO A 26 -16.50 -33.51 39.05
C PRO A 26 -15.95 -32.74 37.85
N GLU A 27 -14.71 -33.12 37.54
CA GLU A 27 -13.93 -32.83 36.34
C GLU A 27 -14.72 -32.94 35.04
N ASN A 28 -14.67 -31.86 34.21
CA ASN A 28 -14.87 -32.02 32.78
C ASN A 28 -14.16 -30.88 32.02
N ILE A 29 -12.84 -31.02 31.86
CA ILE A 29 -12.05 -30.16 30.97
C ILE A 29 -11.36 -31.07 29.95
N PRO A 30 -12.08 -31.46 28.86
CA PRO A 30 -11.40 -31.62 27.59
C PRO A 30 -12.01 -30.82 26.41
N ALA A 31 -13.28 -30.35 26.52
CA ALA A 31 -13.93 -29.73 25.35
C ALA A 31 -13.38 -28.35 24.93
N MET A 32 -12.94 -27.55 25.93
CA MET A 32 -12.46 -26.18 25.61
C MET A 32 -11.03 -26.16 25.06
N LYS A 33 -10.19 -27.14 25.40
CA LYS A 33 -8.84 -27.27 24.81
C LYS A 33 -8.90 -27.77 23.35
N ILE A 34 -9.85 -28.61 23.02
CA ILE A 34 -10.07 -29.15 21.67
C ILE A 34 -10.62 -28.03 20.76
N LEU A 35 -11.47 -27.15 21.29
CA LEU A 35 -12.01 -26.02 20.51
C LEU A 35 -10.96 -24.98 20.15
N ILE A 36 -10.01 -24.68 21.07
CA ILE A 36 -8.93 -23.72 20.83
C ILE A 36 -7.90 -24.29 19.84
N THR A 37 -7.60 -25.58 19.90
CA THR A 37 -6.71 -26.23 18.91
C THR A 37 -7.37 -26.36 17.54
N ALA A 38 -8.68 -26.60 17.46
CA ALA A 38 -9.41 -26.62 16.20
C ALA A 38 -9.48 -25.24 15.52
N ILE A 39 -9.61 -24.16 16.29
CA ILE A 39 -9.62 -22.78 15.76
C ILE A 39 -8.22 -22.38 15.26
N LEU A 40 -7.14 -22.79 15.94
CA LEU A 40 -5.76 -22.52 15.49
C LEU A 40 -5.39 -23.29 14.21
N VAL A 41 -5.91 -24.52 14.04
CA VAL A 41 -5.70 -25.29 12.80
C VAL A 41 -6.52 -24.72 11.63
N LEU A 42 -7.72 -24.18 11.89
CA LEU A 42 -8.55 -23.54 10.85
C LEU A 42 -7.98 -22.18 10.40
N PHE A 43 -7.29 -21.43 11.26
CA PHE A 43 -6.66 -20.16 10.88
C PHE A 43 -5.31 -20.34 10.14
N GLY A 44 -4.62 -21.48 10.37
CA GLY A 44 -3.34 -21.79 9.69
C GLY A 44 -3.48 -22.26 8.24
N MET A 45 -4.65 -22.75 7.83
CA MET A 45 -4.83 -23.34 6.49
C MET A 45 -5.34 -22.34 5.42
N ASN A 46 -5.76 -21.15 5.79
CA ASN A 46 -6.32 -20.19 4.83
C ASN A 46 -5.26 -19.36 4.06
N SER A 47 -4.02 -19.29 4.56
CA SER A 47 -2.98 -18.47 3.93
C SER A 47 -2.44 -19.09 2.62
N THR A 48 -2.44 -20.42 2.50
CA THR A 48 -1.96 -21.10 1.29
C THR A 48 -3.03 -21.19 0.19
N ALA A 49 -4.31 -21.19 0.56
CA ALA A 49 -5.42 -21.24 -0.41
C ALA A 49 -5.59 -19.90 -1.15
N GLN A 50 -5.38 -18.77 -0.49
CA GLN A 50 -5.43 -17.45 -1.15
C GLN A 50 -4.30 -17.25 -2.16
N ILE A 51 -3.09 -17.72 -1.85
CA ILE A 51 -1.96 -17.65 -2.80
C ILE A 51 -2.21 -18.52 -4.01
N LYS A 52 -2.73 -19.75 -3.83
CA LYS A 52 -3.12 -20.64 -4.95
C LYS A 52 -4.25 -20.03 -5.80
N GLY A 53 -5.23 -19.38 -5.19
CA GLY A 53 -6.32 -18.69 -5.90
C GLY A 53 -5.84 -17.50 -6.75
N ILE A 54 -4.83 -16.76 -6.26
CA ILE A 54 -4.20 -15.67 -7.02
C ILE A 54 -3.39 -16.22 -8.19
N LEU A 55 -2.63 -17.29 -7.98
CA LEU A 55 -1.88 -17.96 -9.03
C LEU A 55 -2.81 -18.55 -10.12
N GLN A 56 -3.91 -19.22 -9.71
CA GLN A 56 -4.90 -19.75 -10.64
C GLN A 56 -5.60 -18.66 -11.46
N LYS A 57 -5.94 -17.53 -10.82
CA LYS A 57 -6.50 -16.36 -11.54
C LYS A 57 -5.46 -15.73 -12.47
N ALA A 58 -4.20 -15.63 -12.08
CA ALA A 58 -3.12 -15.14 -12.96
C ALA A 58 -2.95 -16.03 -14.18
N ASN A 59 -2.93 -17.35 -13.99
CA ASN A 59 -2.84 -18.34 -15.09
C ASN A 59 -4.08 -18.28 -16.02
N GLN A 60 -5.30 -18.20 -15.48
CA GLN A 60 -6.53 -18.04 -16.28
C GLN A 60 -6.54 -16.71 -17.04
N THR A 61 -6.04 -15.64 -16.42
CA THR A 61 -5.99 -14.32 -17.02
C THR A 61 -4.99 -14.23 -18.17
N LEU A 62 -3.91 -15.01 -18.11
CA LEU A 62 -2.89 -15.07 -19.16
C LEU A 62 -3.17 -16.10 -20.25
N GLY A 63 -4.20 -16.95 -20.10
CA GLY A 63 -4.48 -18.05 -21.04
C GLY A 63 -3.37 -19.11 -21.08
N ILE A 64 -2.58 -19.25 -20.01
CA ILE A 64 -1.46 -20.17 -19.91
C ILE A 64 -2.02 -21.54 -19.47
N SER A 65 -2.26 -22.43 -20.42
CA SER A 65 -2.43 -23.85 -20.15
C SER A 65 -1.09 -24.47 -19.75
N GLU A 66 -1.10 -25.45 -18.84
CA GLU A 66 0.08 -26.25 -18.43
C GLU A 66 0.66 -27.15 -19.55
N ALA A 67 0.44 -26.81 -20.81
CA ALA A 67 1.06 -27.51 -21.94
C ALA A 67 2.57 -27.23 -21.97
N LYS A 68 3.38 -28.23 -22.24
CA LYS A 68 4.85 -28.15 -22.47
C LYS A 68 5.13 -27.13 -23.58
N GLY A 69 5.26 -25.85 -23.19
CA GLY A 69 5.71 -24.77 -24.06
C GLY A 69 7.20 -24.93 -24.38
N SER A 70 7.66 -24.29 -25.45
CA SER A 70 9.08 -24.16 -25.70
C SER A 70 9.72 -23.36 -24.55
N GLU A 71 11.00 -23.57 -24.26
CA GLU A 71 11.75 -22.85 -23.22
C GLU A 71 11.53 -21.32 -23.31
N LYS A 72 11.40 -20.82 -24.54
CA LYS A 72 11.10 -19.39 -24.80
C LYS A 72 9.70 -19.00 -24.38
N GLU A 73 8.70 -19.85 -24.59
CA GLU A 73 7.30 -19.59 -24.16
C GLU A 73 7.19 -19.63 -22.65
N ASP A 74 7.86 -20.58 -21.99
CA ASP A 74 7.95 -20.64 -20.52
C ASP A 74 8.59 -19.36 -19.94
N MET A 75 9.64 -18.82 -20.58
CA MET A 75 10.26 -17.57 -20.16
C MET A 75 9.33 -16.37 -20.29
N ILE A 76 8.57 -16.28 -21.39
CA ILE A 76 7.60 -15.21 -21.62
C ILE A 76 6.48 -15.27 -20.57
N ALA A 77 5.93 -16.46 -20.37
CA ALA A 77 4.87 -16.71 -19.40
C ALA A 77 5.34 -16.39 -17.98
N GLY A 78 6.52 -16.86 -17.60
CA GLY A 78 7.07 -16.63 -16.25
C GLY A 78 7.38 -15.17 -15.97
N LEU A 79 7.88 -14.38 -16.93
CA LEU A 79 8.06 -12.94 -16.70
C LEU A 79 6.72 -12.23 -16.56
N LYS A 80 5.74 -12.51 -17.43
CA LYS A 80 4.41 -11.90 -17.32
C LYS A 80 3.75 -12.22 -15.97
N GLU A 81 3.85 -13.48 -15.53
CA GLU A 81 3.37 -13.90 -14.21
C GLU A 81 4.07 -13.12 -13.08
N ALA A 82 5.41 -13.00 -13.13
CA ALA A 82 6.18 -12.25 -12.14
C ALA A 82 5.71 -10.80 -12.03
N LEU A 83 5.53 -10.14 -13.17
CA LEU A 83 5.07 -8.77 -13.22
C LEU A 83 3.64 -8.62 -12.66
N ILE A 84 2.74 -9.54 -13.01
CA ILE A 84 1.36 -9.53 -12.48
C ILE A 84 1.37 -9.71 -10.96
N ILE A 85 2.13 -10.67 -10.43
CA ILE A 85 2.26 -10.87 -8.98
C ILE A 85 2.83 -9.61 -8.32
N GLY A 86 3.87 -9.03 -8.90
CA GLY A 86 4.50 -7.82 -8.37
C GLY A 86 3.54 -6.63 -8.32
N VAL A 87 2.79 -6.36 -9.39
CA VAL A 87 1.84 -5.25 -9.43
C VAL A 87 0.64 -5.47 -8.52
N GLN A 88 0.14 -6.70 -8.41
CA GLN A 88 -0.96 -7.04 -7.50
C GLN A 88 -0.54 -6.87 -6.04
N LYS A 89 0.63 -7.36 -5.65
CA LYS A 89 1.19 -7.17 -4.32
C LYS A 89 1.44 -5.69 -4.01
N GLY A 90 2.13 -4.99 -4.91
CA GLY A 90 2.44 -3.57 -4.75
C GLY A 90 1.18 -2.72 -4.60
N SER A 91 0.20 -2.92 -5.47
CA SER A 91 -1.10 -2.22 -5.39
C SER A 91 -1.84 -2.56 -4.11
N SER A 92 -1.87 -3.85 -3.71
CA SER A 92 -2.54 -4.30 -2.48
C SER A 92 -1.92 -3.72 -1.20
N VAL A 93 -0.61 -3.54 -1.16
CA VAL A 93 0.09 -2.93 -0.01
C VAL A 93 -0.28 -1.45 0.10
N LEU A 94 -0.21 -0.71 -1.01
CA LEU A 94 -0.41 0.74 -1.01
C LEU A 94 -1.87 1.17 -0.97
N SER A 95 -2.81 0.33 -1.41
CA SER A 95 -4.25 0.63 -1.38
C SER A 95 -4.91 0.41 -0.01
N LYS A 96 -4.18 -0.14 0.96
CA LYS A 96 -4.65 -0.27 2.35
C LYS A 96 -4.54 1.05 3.09
N GLU A 97 -5.33 1.18 4.13
CA GLU A 97 -5.17 2.26 5.09
C GLU A 97 -3.73 2.26 5.65
N ASP A 98 -3.12 3.43 5.70
CA ASP A 98 -1.73 3.64 6.12
C ASP A 98 -0.65 3.08 5.16
N GLY A 99 -1.04 2.62 3.97
CA GLY A 99 -0.09 2.17 2.94
C GLY A 99 0.86 3.28 2.47
N PHE A 100 0.38 4.53 2.45
CA PHE A 100 1.20 5.72 2.26
C PHE A 100 1.47 6.44 3.58
N PHE A 101 0.44 6.70 4.38
CA PHE A 101 0.54 7.59 5.53
C PHE A 101 1.55 7.13 6.59
N LYS A 102 1.61 5.83 6.89
CA LYS A 102 2.60 5.25 7.83
C LYS A 102 3.84 4.69 7.16
N ASN A 103 3.96 4.81 5.86
CA ASN A 103 5.15 4.38 5.14
C ASN A 103 6.18 5.52 5.12
N GLU A 104 7.27 5.37 5.83
CA GLU A 104 8.31 6.41 5.97
C GLU A 104 8.92 6.85 4.63
N LEU A 105 8.98 5.95 3.64
CA LEU A 105 9.56 6.22 2.32
C LEU A 105 8.56 6.83 1.34
N LEU A 106 7.27 6.58 1.54
CA LEU A 106 6.23 6.93 0.57
C LEU A 106 5.23 7.96 1.09
N LYS A 107 5.28 8.29 2.39
CA LYS A 107 4.41 9.29 2.98
C LYS A 107 4.48 10.61 2.20
N ILE A 108 3.33 11.08 1.75
CA ILE A 108 3.21 12.32 0.99
C ILE A 108 3.09 13.47 2.00
N LEU A 109 4.11 14.29 2.05
CA LEU A 109 4.15 15.55 2.80
C LEU A 109 3.80 16.71 1.86
N LEU A 110 3.63 17.92 2.41
CA LEU A 110 3.51 19.13 1.59
C LEU A 110 4.73 19.32 0.68
N PRO A 111 4.59 20.00 -0.46
CA PRO A 111 5.72 20.27 -1.35
C PRO A 111 6.88 20.93 -0.59
N PRO A 112 8.15 20.52 -0.81
CA PRO A 112 9.30 21.08 -0.09
C PRO A 112 9.39 22.61 -0.20
N GLU A 113 8.96 23.16 -1.34
CA GLU A 113 8.93 24.61 -1.57
C GLU A 113 7.97 25.35 -0.64
N ALA A 114 7.01 24.63 -0.06
CA ALA A 114 6.00 25.19 0.84
C ALA A 114 6.40 25.10 2.33
N GLU A 115 7.59 24.65 2.67
CA GLU A 115 8.04 24.48 4.07
C GLU A 115 7.87 25.77 4.90
N LYS A 116 8.18 26.92 4.33
CA LYS A 116 7.99 28.22 5.01
C LYS A 116 6.52 28.53 5.26
N VAL A 117 5.67 28.19 4.29
CA VAL A 117 4.21 28.36 4.40
C VAL A 117 3.67 27.46 5.49
N GLU A 118 4.08 26.19 5.50
CA GLU A 118 3.70 25.22 6.53
C GLU A 118 4.08 25.71 7.95
N LYS A 119 5.33 26.12 8.15
CA LYS A 119 5.81 26.67 9.43
C LYS A 119 4.96 27.87 9.88
N THR A 120 4.65 28.76 8.95
CA THR A 120 3.82 29.95 9.26
C THR A 120 2.42 29.54 9.68
N LEU A 121 1.78 28.61 8.97
CA LEU A 121 0.43 28.13 9.33
C LEU A 121 0.43 27.47 10.71
N ARG A 122 1.42 26.63 11.02
CA ARG A 122 1.55 26.00 12.33
C ARG A 122 1.73 27.03 13.45
N ASN A 123 2.54 28.06 13.23
CA ASN A 123 2.74 29.15 14.20
C ASN A 123 1.48 30.02 14.43
N LEU A 124 0.59 30.07 13.44
CA LEU A 124 -0.72 30.73 13.54
C LEU A 124 -1.80 29.85 14.20
N GLY A 125 -1.44 28.66 14.70
CA GLY A 125 -2.39 27.72 15.33
C GLY A 125 -3.20 26.88 14.35
N LEU A 126 -2.84 26.87 13.06
CA LEU A 126 -3.51 26.09 12.01
C LEU A 126 -2.85 24.72 11.79
N GLY A 127 -2.12 24.21 12.77
CA GLY A 127 -1.40 22.92 12.67
C GLY A 127 -2.33 21.73 12.38
N ASN A 128 -3.49 21.68 13.03
CA ASN A 128 -4.46 20.60 12.82
C ASN A 128 -4.95 20.54 11.36
N GLN A 129 -5.19 21.70 10.74
CA GLN A 129 -5.64 21.78 9.35
C GLN A 129 -4.53 21.33 8.39
N VAL A 130 -3.27 21.64 8.71
CA VAL A 130 -2.11 21.14 7.96
C VAL A 130 -2.01 19.61 8.05
N ASP A 131 -2.17 19.06 9.24
CA ASP A 131 -2.10 17.62 9.48
C ASP A 131 -3.28 16.87 8.82
N GLU A 132 -4.47 17.45 8.84
CA GLU A 132 -5.65 16.92 8.14
C GLU A 132 -5.45 16.93 6.61
N ALA A 133 -4.87 17.99 6.06
CA ALA A 133 -4.52 18.05 4.65
C ALA A 133 -3.49 16.97 4.28
N ILE A 134 -2.43 16.80 5.06
CA ILE A 134 -1.42 15.75 4.85
C ILE A 134 -2.06 14.36 4.93
N LEU A 135 -2.92 14.11 5.92
CA LEU A 135 -3.65 12.85 6.02
C LEU A 135 -4.52 12.62 4.77
N SER A 136 -5.29 13.61 4.34
CA SER A 136 -6.15 13.52 3.16
C SER A 136 -5.38 13.27 1.87
N MET A 137 -4.18 13.85 1.71
CA MET A 137 -3.28 13.58 0.57
C MET A 137 -2.92 12.09 0.50
N ASN A 138 -2.54 11.51 1.63
CA ASN A 138 -2.15 10.10 1.70
C ASN A 138 -3.36 9.17 1.52
N ARG A 139 -4.51 9.46 2.12
CA ARG A 139 -5.76 8.69 1.90
C ARG A 139 -6.21 8.73 0.45
N GLY A 140 -6.09 9.88 -0.21
CA GLY A 140 -6.36 10.00 -1.65
C GLY A 140 -5.43 9.13 -2.50
N ALA A 141 -4.15 9.06 -2.16
CA ALA A 141 -3.19 8.20 -2.84
C ALA A 141 -3.49 6.70 -2.61
N GLU A 142 -3.84 6.32 -1.38
CA GLU A 142 -4.25 4.95 -1.02
C GLU A 142 -5.51 4.51 -1.78
N ASP A 143 -6.51 5.37 -1.84
CA ASP A 143 -7.74 5.10 -2.60
C ASP A 143 -7.47 4.98 -4.11
N ALA A 144 -6.65 5.85 -4.66
CA ALA A 144 -6.29 5.82 -6.08
C ALA A 144 -5.55 4.52 -6.47
N CYS A 145 -4.72 3.97 -5.58
CA CYS A 145 -3.98 2.73 -5.82
C CYS A 145 -4.89 1.49 -6.00
N LYS A 146 -6.16 1.55 -5.60
CA LYS A 146 -7.13 0.47 -5.86
C LYS A 146 -7.37 0.26 -7.36
N GLU A 147 -7.27 1.33 -8.15
CA GLU A 147 -7.48 1.30 -9.60
C GLU A 147 -6.23 0.83 -10.39
N ALA A 148 -5.07 0.77 -9.75
CA ALA A 148 -3.81 0.59 -10.44
C ALA A 148 -3.61 -0.81 -11.00
N ALA A 149 -4.04 -1.86 -10.28
CA ALA A 149 -3.76 -3.24 -10.64
C ALA A 149 -4.30 -3.61 -12.04
N GLY A 150 -5.51 -3.16 -12.39
CA GLY A 150 -6.11 -3.40 -13.71
C GLY A 150 -5.28 -2.79 -14.85
N ILE A 151 -4.85 -1.54 -14.69
CA ILE A 151 -4.05 -0.81 -15.69
C ILE A 151 -2.72 -1.54 -15.95
N PHE A 152 -2.07 -2.00 -14.90
CA PHE A 152 -0.81 -2.75 -15.02
C PHE A 152 -0.99 -4.11 -15.68
N VAL A 153 -2.04 -4.86 -15.29
CA VAL A 153 -2.33 -6.17 -15.88
C VAL A 153 -2.55 -6.05 -17.38
N ASP A 154 -3.27 -5.03 -17.83
CA ASP A 154 -3.50 -4.80 -19.26
C ASP A 154 -2.22 -4.46 -20.00
N ALA A 155 -1.32 -3.66 -19.40
CA ALA A 155 -0.01 -3.37 -19.96
C ALA A 155 0.87 -4.62 -20.05
N VAL A 156 0.87 -5.49 -19.03
CA VAL A 156 1.61 -6.76 -19.06
C VAL A 156 1.06 -7.70 -20.12
N LYS A 157 -0.25 -7.78 -20.30
CA LYS A 157 -0.86 -8.61 -21.35
C LYS A 157 -0.44 -8.16 -22.75
N SER A 158 -0.35 -6.86 -22.99
CA SER A 158 0.01 -6.27 -24.29
C SER A 158 1.52 -6.37 -24.62
N MET A 159 2.38 -6.81 -23.70
CA MET A 159 3.82 -6.97 -23.93
C MET A 159 4.10 -7.95 -25.08
N ASN A 160 4.98 -7.54 -26.00
CA ASN A 160 5.49 -8.41 -27.06
C ASN A 160 6.74 -9.21 -26.61
N VAL A 161 7.18 -10.14 -27.46
CA VAL A 161 8.35 -11.00 -27.17
C VAL A 161 9.64 -10.21 -26.99
N GLY A 162 9.81 -9.11 -27.75
CA GLY A 162 10.99 -8.25 -27.65
C GLY A 162 11.08 -7.54 -26.30
N ASP A 163 9.95 -7.06 -25.80
CA ASP A 163 9.84 -6.44 -24.47
C ASP A 163 10.28 -7.44 -23.38
N VAL A 164 9.76 -8.67 -23.45
CA VAL A 164 10.07 -9.73 -22.48
C VAL A 164 11.57 -10.05 -22.45
N VAL A 165 12.19 -10.24 -23.62
CA VAL A 165 13.63 -10.51 -23.71
C VAL A 165 14.46 -9.37 -23.14
N SER A 166 14.09 -8.13 -23.45
CA SER A 166 14.77 -6.94 -22.95
C SER A 166 14.68 -6.82 -21.43
N ILE A 167 13.52 -7.12 -20.84
CA ILE A 167 13.31 -7.07 -19.39
C ILE A 167 14.09 -8.17 -18.67
N ILE A 168 14.09 -9.41 -19.19
CA ILE A 168 14.83 -10.54 -18.57
C ILE A 168 16.33 -10.24 -18.52
N LYS A 169 16.88 -9.67 -19.59
CA LYS A 169 18.31 -9.32 -19.68
C LYS A 169 18.65 -7.97 -19.00
N GLY A 170 17.65 -7.20 -18.65
CA GLY A 170 17.79 -5.86 -18.09
C GLY A 170 18.14 -5.85 -16.60
N ALA A 171 18.19 -4.63 -16.05
CA ALA A 171 18.42 -4.40 -14.62
C ALA A 171 17.30 -4.98 -13.74
N ASP A 172 17.52 -5.00 -12.42
CA ASP A 172 16.60 -5.56 -11.41
C ASP A 172 15.21 -4.90 -11.38
N THR A 173 15.04 -3.79 -12.06
CA THR A 173 13.77 -3.02 -12.15
C THR A 173 13.38 -2.76 -13.62
N ALA A 174 13.88 -3.54 -14.58
CA ALA A 174 13.60 -3.36 -16.00
C ALA A 174 12.10 -3.52 -16.33
N GLY A 175 11.42 -4.46 -15.68
CA GLY A 175 9.96 -4.64 -15.80
C GLY A 175 9.18 -3.44 -15.25
N THR A 176 9.59 -2.95 -14.10
CA THR A 176 9.01 -1.72 -13.51
C THR A 176 9.21 -0.52 -14.42
N GLN A 177 10.38 -0.38 -15.06
CA GLN A 177 10.63 0.70 -16.00
C GLN A 177 9.76 0.59 -17.27
N TYR A 178 9.59 -0.62 -17.79
CA TYR A 178 8.65 -0.88 -18.89
C TYR A 178 7.22 -0.44 -18.49
N LEU A 179 6.74 -0.90 -17.33
CA LEU A 179 5.40 -0.53 -16.83
C LEU A 179 5.26 0.97 -16.63
N ARG A 180 6.30 1.64 -16.12
CA ARG A 180 6.32 3.11 -15.97
C ARG A 180 6.07 3.80 -17.32
N ASN A 181 6.81 3.41 -18.34
CA ASN A 181 6.68 4.01 -19.68
C ASN A 181 5.30 3.74 -20.29
N ALA A 182 4.75 2.53 -20.09
CA ALA A 182 3.49 2.12 -20.69
C ALA A 182 2.25 2.67 -19.97
N THR A 183 2.33 2.96 -18.66
CA THR A 183 1.11 3.17 -17.85
C THR A 183 1.04 4.50 -17.11
N THR A 184 2.12 5.31 -17.07
CA THR A 184 2.13 6.57 -16.30
C THR A 184 0.96 7.48 -16.66
N LEU A 185 0.66 7.66 -17.95
CA LEU A 185 -0.44 8.53 -18.39
C LEU A 185 -1.80 7.99 -17.94
N SER A 186 -2.04 6.68 -18.11
CA SER A 186 -3.29 6.03 -17.70
C SER A 186 -3.50 6.09 -16.18
N LEU A 187 -2.43 5.86 -15.41
CA LEU A 187 -2.46 5.98 -13.96
C LEU A 187 -2.75 7.44 -13.53
N THR A 188 -2.06 8.41 -14.11
CA THR A 188 -2.29 9.83 -13.82
C THR A 188 -3.75 10.22 -14.05
N ASN A 189 -4.31 9.82 -15.19
CA ASN A 189 -5.71 10.12 -15.55
C ASN A 189 -6.72 9.45 -14.61
N LYS A 190 -6.42 8.26 -14.11
CA LYS A 190 -7.29 7.54 -13.17
C LYS A 190 -7.12 8.01 -11.73
N PHE A 191 -5.91 8.29 -11.29
CA PHE A 191 -5.62 8.69 -9.92
C PHE A 191 -6.10 10.10 -9.59
N ARG A 192 -5.90 11.05 -10.52
CA ARG A 192 -6.22 12.45 -10.30
C ARG A 192 -7.65 12.68 -9.76
N PRO A 193 -8.73 12.21 -10.41
CA PRO A 193 -10.09 12.47 -9.92
C PRO A 193 -10.37 11.84 -8.55
N VAL A 194 -9.77 10.68 -8.24
CA VAL A 194 -9.91 10.03 -6.92
C VAL A 194 -9.24 10.88 -5.84
N ILE A 195 -8.04 11.36 -6.11
CA ILE A 195 -7.26 12.22 -5.22
C ILE A 195 -7.97 13.57 -5.01
N GLU A 196 -8.44 14.22 -6.08
CA GLU A 196 -9.21 15.46 -6.00
C GLU A 196 -10.44 15.31 -5.11
N ASN A 197 -11.18 14.21 -5.24
CA ASN A 197 -12.32 13.89 -4.38
C ASN A 197 -11.92 13.80 -2.90
N SER A 198 -10.82 13.15 -2.60
CA SER A 198 -10.33 13.00 -1.23
C SER A 198 -9.92 14.35 -0.62
N LEU A 199 -9.17 15.16 -1.37
CA LEU A 199 -8.73 16.49 -0.95
C LEU A 199 -9.91 17.47 -0.76
N ASN A 200 -10.94 17.36 -1.59
CA ASN A 200 -12.11 18.24 -1.53
C ASN A 200 -12.98 17.98 -0.30
N LYS A 201 -13.02 16.76 0.23
CA LYS A 201 -13.77 16.43 1.47
C LYS A 201 -13.32 17.28 2.67
N VAL A 202 -12.05 17.67 2.72
CA VAL A 202 -11.46 18.50 3.78
C VAL A 202 -11.13 19.91 3.29
N ASN A 203 -11.64 20.32 2.12
CA ASN A 203 -11.35 21.60 1.48
C ASN A 203 -9.85 21.90 1.24
N ALA A 204 -8.98 20.88 1.25
CA ALA A 204 -7.54 21.04 1.14
C ALA A 204 -7.13 21.71 -0.18
N THR A 205 -7.73 21.33 -1.30
CA THR A 205 -7.44 21.93 -2.62
C THR A 205 -7.72 23.45 -2.62
N LYS A 206 -8.88 23.88 -2.10
CA LYS A 206 -9.27 25.29 -2.08
C LYS A 206 -8.38 26.10 -1.13
N GLN A 207 -8.14 25.61 0.06
CA GLN A 207 -7.28 26.27 1.04
C GLN A 207 -5.85 26.41 0.51
N TRP A 208 -5.28 25.32 -0.04
CA TRP A 208 -3.96 25.30 -0.65
C TRP A 208 -3.84 26.34 -1.77
N SER A 209 -4.74 26.31 -2.76
CA SER A 209 -4.69 27.23 -3.89
C SER A 209 -4.80 28.70 -3.45
N THR A 210 -5.65 29.02 -2.47
CA THR A 210 -5.80 30.36 -1.91
C THR A 210 -4.49 30.84 -1.28
N ILE A 211 -3.89 30.03 -0.41
CA ILE A 211 -2.65 30.36 0.30
C ILE A 211 -1.48 30.52 -0.70
N ILE A 212 -1.33 29.55 -1.59
CA ILE A 212 -0.21 29.53 -2.53
C ILE A 212 -0.33 30.65 -3.57
N ASN A 213 -1.53 30.97 -4.04
CA ASN A 213 -1.73 32.11 -4.93
C ASN A 213 -1.40 33.44 -4.24
N ALA A 214 -1.73 33.62 -2.96
CA ALA A 214 -1.33 34.80 -2.20
C ALA A 214 0.20 34.86 -2.01
N TYR A 215 0.84 33.76 -1.63
CA TYR A 215 2.28 33.65 -1.52
C TYR A 215 2.99 33.95 -2.85
N ASN A 216 2.48 33.43 -3.95
CA ASN A 216 3.04 33.62 -5.27
C ASN A 216 2.99 35.06 -5.78
N LYS A 217 2.13 35.94 -5.23
CA LYS A 217 2.12 37.39 -5.59
C LYS A 217 3.38 38.11 -5.13
N VAL A 218 3.94 37.68 -4.00
CA VAL A 218 5.08 38.35 -3.35
C VAL A 218 6.40 37.56 -3.45
N SER A 219 6.33 36.25 -3.75
CA SER A 219 7.51 35.41 -3.84
C SER A 219 8.11 35.40 -5.24
N LEU A 220 9.46 35.45 -5.31
CA LEU A 220 10.19 35.24 -6.57
C LEU A 220 10.16 33.76 -6.98
N LYS A 221 10.16 32.84 -6.04
CA LYS A 221 10.04 31.39 -6.30
C LYS A 221 8.56 31.00 -6.21
N LYS A 222 8.00 30.69 -7.35
CA LYS A 222 6.59 30.29 -7.45
C LYS A 222 6.41 28.82 -7.04
N ILE A 223 5.30 28.53 -6.34
CA ILE A 223 4.86 27.19 -5.98
C ILE A 223 3.65 26.84 -6.83
N ASN A 224 3.56 25.58 -7.27
CA ASN A 224 2.38 25.11 -8.02
C ASN A 224 1.14 25.10 -7.09
N PRO A 225 0.07 25.83 -7.44
CA PRO A 225 -1.15 25.82 -6.65
C PRO A 225 -2.02 24.57 -6.83
N ASP A 226 -1.68 23.67 -7.76
CA ASP A 226 -2.40 22.43 -8.02
C ASP A 226 -1.90 21.30 -7.09
N LEU A 227 -2.49 21.23 -5.90
CA LEU A 227 -2.17 20.20 -4.91
C LEU A 227 -2.50 18.79 -5.41
N ALA A 228 -3.59 18.66 -6.17
CA ALA A 228 -4.01 17.36 -6.69
C ALA A 228 -3.01 16.81 -7.72
N ALA A 229 -2.45 17.66 -8.58
CA ALA A 229 -1.39 17.26 -9.50
C ALA A 229 -0.15 16.76 -8.74
N TYR A 230 0.26 17.50 -7.71
CA TYR A 230 1.39 17.10 -6.86
C TYR A 230 1.16 15.74 -6.19
N VAL A 231 0.01 15.55 -5.55
CA VAL A 231 -0.31 14.27 -4.87
C VAL A 231 -0.41 13.13 -5.88
N THR A 232 -0.97 13.39 -7.06
CA THR A 232 -1.06 12.38 -8.14
C THR A 232 0.32 11.93 -8.59
N GLU A 233 1.25 12.87 -8.81
CA GLU A 233 2.64 12.56 -9.18
C GLU A 233 3.30 11.70 -8.10
N LYS A 234 3.16 12.07 -6.82
CA LYS A 234 3.72 11.31 -5.70
C LYS A 234 3.11 9.92 -5.59
N ALA A 235 1.79 9.79 -5.74
CA ALA A 235 1.10 8.50 -5.69
C ALA A 235 1.54 7.56 -6.83
N VAL A 236 1.63 8.07 -8.06
CA VAL A 236 2.15 7.33 -9.22
C VAL A 236 3.62 6.95 -9.03
N GLY A 237 4.43 7.87 -8.51
CA GLY A 237 5.83 7.57 -8.14
C GLY A 237 5.93 6.47 -7.09
N GLY A 238 5.11 6.54 -6.05
CA GLY A 238 5.07 5.58 -4.94
C GLY A 238 4.69 4.17 -5.38
N ILE A 239 3.70 4.02 -6.26
CA ILE A 239 3.31 2.70 -6.75
C ILE A 239 4.41 2.06 -7.60
N PHE A 240 5.10 2.83 -8.44
CA PHE A 240 6.24 2.29 -9.19
C PHE A 240 7.42 1.94 -8.29
N PHE A 241 7.65 2.70 -7.22
CA PHE A 241 8.65 2.34 -6.22
C PHE A 241 8.32 0.98 -5.59
N GLN A 242 7.10 0.79 -5.12
CA GLN A 242 6.66 -0.44 -4.49
C GLN A 242 6.71 -1.65 -5.44
N ILE A 243 6.30 -1.48 -6.70
CA ILE A 243 6.41 -2.54 -7.72
C ILE A 243 7.88 -2.90 -7.97
N GLY A 244 8.76 -1.91 -8.02
CA GLY A 244 10.20 -2.12 -8.17
C GLY A 244 10.82 -2.91 -7.01
N GLU A 245 10.34 -2.69 -5.77
CA GLU A 245 10.74 -3.49 -4.62
C GLU A 245 10.26 -4.95 -4.76
N GLU A 246 9.03 -5.18 -5.21
CA GLU A 246 8.54 -6.55 -5.45
C GLU A 246 9.29 -7.24 -6.60
N GLU A 247 9.62 -6.51 -7.68
CA GLU A 247 10.44 -7.04 -8.78
C GLU A 247 11.84 -7.44 -8.29
N ARG A 248 12.50 -6.57 -7.51
CA ARG A 248 13.82 -6.88 -6.92
C ARG A 248 13.79 -8.12 -6.03
N LYS A 249 12.74 -8.26 -5.20
CA LYS A 249 12.56 -9.46 -4.36
C LYS A 249 12.47 -10.73 -5.21
N ILE A 250 11.63 -10.74 -6.25
CA ILE A 250 11.47 -11.91 -7.12
C ILE A 250 12.78 -12.26 -7.83
N ARG A 251 13.54 -11.27 -8.26
CA ARG A 251 14.83 -11.49 -8.94
C ARG A 251 15.93 -11.99 -8.02
N ARG A 252 15.99 -11.51 -6.78
CA ARG A 252 17.10 -11.78 -5.85
C ARG A 252 16.80 -12.88 -4.85
N ASP A 253 15.57 -13.01 -4.38
CA ASP A 253 15.17 -13.96 -3.35
C ASP A 253 14.50 -15.20 -3.95
N PRO A 254 15.12 -16.38 -3.88
CA PRO A 254 14.50 -17.62 -4.33
C PRO A 254 13.18 -17.94 -3.63
N LEU A 255 13.00 -17.53 -2.37
CA LEU A 255 11.77 -17.76 -1.62
C LEU A 255 10.59 -16.90 -2.12
N ALA A 256 10.88 -15.78 -2.77
CA ALA A 256 9.85 -14.93 -3.38
C ALA A 256 9.30 -15.52 -4.70
N ARG A 257 9.96 -16.54 -5.27
CA ARG A 257 9.59 -17.22 -6.53
C ARG A 257 8.57 -18.32 -6.24
N THR A 258 7.32 -17.94 -6.13
CA THR A 258 6.22 -18.80 -5.66
C THR A 258 5.73 -19.82 -6.68
N SER A 259 6.17 -19.75 -7.95
CA SER A 259 5.81 -20.71 -9.00
C SER A 259 7.02 -21.36 -9.64
N THR A 260 6.80 -22.50 -10.29
CA THR A 260 7.84 -23.22 -11.07
C THR A 260 8.33 -22.38 -12.25
N LEU A 261 7.46 -21.57 -12.86
CA LEU A 261 7.83 -20.65 -13.94
C LEU A 261 8.79 -19.57 -13.46
N LEU A 262 8.50 -18.93 -12.31
CA LEU A 262 9.39 -17.95 -11.69
C LEU A 262 10.76 -18.54 -11.34
N GLN A 263 10.78 -19.78 -10.84
CA GLN A 263 12.02 -20.49 -10.54
C GLN A 263 12.84 -20.78 -11.80
N ARG A 264 12.21 -21.16 -12.92
CA ARG A 264 12.90 -21.38 -14.21
C ARG A 264 13.46 -20.10 -14.78
N VAL A 265 12.68 -19.00 -14.81
CA VAL A 265 13.09 -17.72 -15.41
C VAL A 265 14.20 -17.05 -14.63
N PHE A 266 14.07 -17.00 -13.28
CA PHE A 266 15.01 -16.26 -12.44
C PHE A 266 15.99 -17.15 -11.66
N GLY A 267 15.80 -18.49 -11.66
CA GLY A 267 16.68 -19.44 -10.97
C GLY A 267 18.04 -19.61 -11.65
N ASN A 268 18.09 -19.61 -12.98
CA ASN A 268 19.32 -19.79 -13.74
C ASN A 268 20.21 -18.55 -13.81
N ASN A 269 19.68 -17.34 -13.47
CA ASN A 269 20.45 -16.10 -13.47
C ASN A 269 21.23 -15.84 -12.17
N ALA A 270 21.08 -16.68 -11.15
CA ALA A 270 21.80 -16.56 -9.88
C ALA A 270 23.26 -17.09 -9.94
N LYS A 271 23.74 -17.53 -11.11
CA LYS A 271 25.09 -18.09 -11.31
C LYS A 271 26.02 -17.22 -12.17
N LYS A 272 25.75 -15.90 -12.24
CA LYS A 272 26.72 -14.98 -12.85
C LYS A 272 27.24 -13.97 -11.86
#